data_5d11cb366f577cd2bf4323c1b31edd26
#
_entry.id   5d11cb366f577cd2bf4323c1b31edd26
#
_cell.length_a   1.000
_cell.length_b   1.000
_cell.length_c   1.000
_cell.angle_alpha   90.00
_cell.angle_beta   90.00
_cell.angle_gamma   90.00
#
_symmetry.space_group_name_H-M   'P 1'
#
loop_
_entity.id
_entity.type
_entity.pdbx_description
1 polymer ?
#
loop_
_entity_poly.entity_id
_entity_poly.type
_entity_poly.pdbx_seq_one_letter_code
_entity_poly.pdbx_strand_id
1 'polypeptide(L)'
;MGWLMLLALIATSLVLLWALGVRGGLLTASSAALALGASGYALQGRPGLAGSPATAGDEHDIFPLTDARHAFFGHFTPAETWLRMSEALARDGKSEDAVGILQNAVKRYPADPQLWIGLGNALVDHSRGLTPPAELAYRRAAELSPGYPGAPFFYGLALARSGDREGAVAVWQQILRTAPADAGWKPLVEQGVAALSRQSSATKPQAGTGS
;
A
#
# COMPACT_ATOMS: atom_id res chain seq x y z
N MET A 1 -16.77 6.64 -21.24
CA MET A 1 -17.15 5.35 -21.87
C MET A 1 -18.10 4.50 -20.99
N GLY A 2 -18.15 4.67 -19.67
CA GLY A 2 -19.04 3.88 -18.78
C GLY A 2 -20.53 4.01 -19.05
N TRP A 3 -21.01 5.20 -19.41
CA TRP A 3 -22.45 5.42 -19.73
C TRP A 3 -22.94 4.66 -20.97
N LEU A 4 -22.10 4.58 -22.02
CA LEU A 4 -22.45 3.81 -23.22
C LEU A 4 -22.51 2.31 -22.93
N MET A 5 -21.63 1.78 -22.10
CA MET A 5 -21.69 0.38 -21.67
C MET A 5 -22.94 0.10 -20.83
N LEU A 6 -23.28 0.99 -19.88
CA LEU A 6 -24.47 0.84 -19.04
C LEU A 6 -25.75 0.84 -19.92
N LEU A 7 -25.88 1.78 -20.84
CA LEU A 7 -27.02 1.86 -21.78
C LEU A 7 -27.10 0.63 -22.69
N ALA A 8 -25.97 0.15 -23.20
CA ALA A 8 -25.91 -1.07 -23.99
C ALA A 8 -26.39 -2.29 -23.21
N LEU A 9 -25.97 -2.40 -21.94
CA LEU A 9 -26.34 -3.51 -21.06
C LEU A 9 -27.81 -3.50 -20.70
N ILE A 10 -28.40 -2.33 -20.43
CA ILE A 10 -29.85 -2.14 -20.22
C ILE A 10 -30.64 -2.50 -21.46
N ALA A 11 -30.23 -1.99 -22.63
CA ALA A 11 -30.89 -2.28 -23.88
C ALA A 11 -30.88 -3.78 -24.23
N THR A 12 -29.73 -4.43 -24.06
CA THR A 12 -29.56 -5.87 -24.28
C THR A 12 -30.44 -6.69 -23.33
N SER A 13 -30.52 -6.30 -22.06
CA SER A 13 -31.38 -6.97 -21.09
C SER A 13 -32.85 -6.85 -21.41
N LEU A 14 -33.32 -5.68 -21.86
CA LEU A 14 -34.72 -5.47 -22.27
C LEU A 14 -35.07 -6.26 -23.52
N VAL A 15 -34.17 -6.30 -24.51
CA VAL A 15 -34.36 -7.10 -25.74
C VAL A 15 -34.45 -8.60 -25.39
N LEU A 16 -33.60 -9.06 -24.51
CA LEU A 16 -33.60 -10.47 -24.09
C LEU A 16 -34.87 -10.84 -23.33
N LEU A 17 -35.36 -9.99 -22.44
CA LEU A 17 -36.64 -10.19 -21.72
C LEU A 17 -37.81 -10.23 -22.68
N TRP A 18 -37.82 -9.34 -23.71
CA TRP A 18 -38.85 -9.33 -24.75
C TRP A 18 -38.80 -10.61 -25.58
N ALA A 19 -37.62 -11.08 -25.97
CA ALA A 19 -37.43 -12.32 -26.74
C ALA A 19 -37.86 -13.57 -25.97
N LEU A 20 -37.69 -13.56 -24.63
CA LEU A 20 -38.13 -14.62 -23.71
C LEU A 20 -39.65 -14.58 -23.43
N GLY A 21 -40.40 -13.66 -24.09
CA GLY A 21 -41.86 -13.60 -23.98
C GLY A 21 -42.37 -12.83 -22.75
N VAL A 22 -41.52 -12.14 -22.02
CA VAL A 22 -41.93 -11.27 -20.91
C VAL A 22 -42.63 -10.03 -21.48
N ARG A 23 -43.95 -9.92 -21.27
CA ARG A 23 -44.80 -8.86 -21.85
C ARG A 23 -45.71 -8.23 -20.79
N GLY A 24 -46.23 -7.05 -21.07
CA GLY A 24 -47.18 -6.36 -20.17
C GLY A 24 -46.55 -5.86 -18.88
N GLY A 25 -47.24 -6.02 -17.77
CA GLY A 25 -46.83 -5.49 -16.46
C GLY A 25 -45.49 -5.97 -15.95
N LEU A 26 -45.05 -7.18 -16.34
CA LEU A 26 -43.72 -7.70 -15.97
C LEU A 26 -42.57 -6.97 -16.66
N LEU A 27 -42.77 -6.60 -17.94
CA LEU A 27 -41.76 -5.84 -18.69
C LEU A 27 -41.64 -4.41 -18.13
N THR A 28 -42.75 -3.78 -17.76
CA THR A 28 -42.73 -2.44 -17.14
C THR A 28 -42.09 -2.47 -15.73
N ALA A 29 -42.35 -3.50 -14.94
CA ALA A 29 -41.72 -3.66 -13.64
C ALA A 29 -40.20 -3.88 -13.77
N SER A 30 -39.77 -4.72 -14.72
CA SER A 30 -38.33 -4.94 -14.98
C SER A 30 -37.66 -3.67 -15.50
N SER A 31 -38.29 -2.89 -16.35
CA SER A 31 -37.77 -1.60 -16.83
C SER A 31 -37.61 -0.59 -15.68
N ALA A 32 -38.59 -0.53 -14.78
CA ALA A 32 -38.54 0.35 -13.63
C ALA A 32 -37.40 -0.05 -12.65
N ALA A 33 -37.22 -1.35 -12.43
CA ALA A 33 -36.13 -1.86 -11.60
C ALA A 33 -34.73 -1.53 -12.19
N LEU A 34 -34.57 -1.70 -13.52
CA LEU A 34 -33.35 -1.33 -14.24
C LEU A 34 -33.10 0.18 -14.19
N ALA A 35 -34.12 1.00 -14.29
CA ALA A 35 -34.02 2.47 -14.21
C ALA A 35 -33.63 2.91 -12.79
N LEU A 36 -34.20 2.28 -11.76
CA LEU A 36 -33.83 2.52 -10.36
C LEU A 36 -32.37 2.10 -10.09
N GLY A 37 -31.95 0.94 -10.60
CA GLY A 37 -30.56 0.51 -10.49
C GLY A 37 -29.58 1.44 -11.21
N ALA A 38 -29.95 1.93 -12.40
CA ALA A 38 -29.16 2.89 -13.14
C ALA A 38 -29.08 4.26 -12.45
N SER A 39 -30.18 4.74 -11.86
CA SER A 39 -30.17 5.99 -11.08
C SER A 39 -29.36 5.86 -9.79
N GLY A 40 -29.42 4.71 -9.08
CA GLY A 40 -28.57 4.43 -7.95
C GLY A 40 -27.09 4.43 -8.33
N TYR A 41 -26.73 3.79 -9.44
CA TYR A 41 -25.37 3.84 -9.98
C TYR A 41 -24.93 5.25 -10.38
N ALA A 42 -25.84 6.07 -10.94
CA ALA A 42 -25.54 7.45 -11.32
C ALA A 42 -25.30 8.36 -10.10
N LEU A 43 -26.00 8.11 -9.00
CA LEU A 43 -25.90 8.90 -7.77
C LEU A 43 -24.72 8.46 -6.89
N GLN A 44 -24.46 7.16 -6.78
CA GLN A 44 -23.40 6.59 -5.95
C GLN A 44 -22.11 6.28 -6.73
N GLY A 45 -22.25 5.87 -8.00
CA GLY A 45 -21.14 5.72 -8.92
C GLY A 45 -20.67 7.09 -9.39
N ARG A 46 -19.36 7.25 -9.53
CA ARG A 46 -18.76 8.43 -10.19
C ARG A 46 -18.34 8.02 -11.62
N PRO A 47 -19.30 7.81 -12.56
CA PRO A 47 -19.01 7.29 -13.90
C PRO A 47 -18.17 8.24 -14.77
N GLY A 48 -18.00 9.49 -14.33
CA GLY A 48 -17.14 10.49 -14.96
C GLY A 48 -15.72 10.54 -14.39
N LEU A 49 -15.43 9.80 -13.30
CA LEU A 49 -14.05 9.61 -12.92
C LEU A 49 -13.41 8.68 -13.94
N ALA A 50 -12.43 9.21 -14.69
CA ALA A 50 -11.47 8.37 -15.38
C ALA A 50 -10.98 7.35 -14.34
N GLY A 51 -11.08 6.04 -14.64
CA GLY A 51 -10.48 5.03 -13.78
C GLY A 51 -9.06 5.49 -13.53
N SER A 52 -8.76 5.81 -12.27
CA SER A 52 -7.37 6.06 -11.93
C SER A 52 -6.67 4.73 -12.21
N PRO A 53 -5.82 4.62 -13.26
CA PRO A 53 -4.91 3.51 -13.28
C PRO A 53 -4.25 3.56 -11.90
N ALA A 54 -4.13 2.42 -11.22
CA ALA A 54 -3.33 2.35 -10.01
C ALA A 54 -2.05 3.09 -10.38
N THR A 55 -1.90 4.30 -9.88
CA THR A 55 -0.67 5.07 -10.03
C THR A 55 0.35 4.11 -9.48
N ALA A 56 1.23 3.60 -10.35
CA ALA A 56 2.41 2.91 -9.92
C ALA A 56 2.93 3.76 -8.77
N GLY A 57 2.97 3.17 -7.57
CA GLY A 57 3.22 3.90 -6.33
C GLY A 57 4.35 4.88 -6.58
N ASP A 58 4.23 6.07 -6.02
CA ASP A 58 5.15 7.18 -6.28
C ASP A 58 6.54 6.63 -6.55
N GLU A 59 7.18 7.10 -7.62
CA GLU A 59 8.51 6.64 -8.14
C GLU A 59 9.61 6.55 -7.05
N HIS A 60 9.26 6.91 -5.82
CA HIS A 60 10.06 6.87 -4.60
C HIS A 60 9.90 5.58 -3.77
N ASP A 61 8.91 4.74 -4.05
CA ASP A 61 8.75 3.48 -3.33
C ASP A 61 9.69 2.41 -3.92
N ILE A 62 10.82 2.19 -3.23
CA ILE A 62 11.82 1.17 -3.59
C ILE A 62 11.17 -0.22 -3.61
N PHE A 63 10.15 -0.43 -2.74
CA PHE A 63 9.37 -1.65 -2.65
C PHE A 63 7.91 -1.36 -2.26
N PRO A 64 6.93 -2.12 -2.80
CA PRO A 64 5.58 -2.14 -2.27
C PRO A 64 5.59 -2.64 -0.81
N LEU A 65 5.02 -1.87 0.12
CA LEU A 65 5.02 -2.20 1.56
C LEU A 65 4.40 -3.56 1.85
N THR A 66 3.33 -3.93 1.13
CA THR A 66 2.66 -5.21 1.28
C THR A 66 3.58 -6.39 0.92
N ASP A 67 4.28 -6.32 -0.20
CA ASP A 67 5.18 -7.38 -0.65
C ASP A 67 6.38 -7.53 0.29
N ALA A 68 6.96 -6.41 0.71
CA ALA A 68 8.02 -6.41 1.70
C ALA A 68 7.55 -7.05 3.02
N ARG A 69 6.35 -6.71 3.50
CA ARG A 69 5.78 -7.29 4.71
C ARG A 69 5.59 -8.80 4.57
N HIS A 70 5.05 -9.27 3.45
CA HIS A 70 4.86 -10.71 3.21
C HIS A 70 6.18 -11.47 3.14
N ALA A 71 7.25 -10.89 2.62
CA ALA A 71 8.57 -11.50 2.59
C ALA A 71 9.15 -11.73 4.01
N PHE A 72 8.86 -10.84 4.94
CA PHE A 72 9.33 -10.96 6.32
C PHE A 72 8.38 -11.75 7.23
N PHE A 73 7.06 -11.55 7.14
CA PHE A 73 6.11 -12.05 8.13
C PHE A 73 5.13 -13.09 7.58
N GLY A 74 5.16 -13.36 6.27
CA GLY A 74 4.18 -14.24 5.63
C GLY A 74 2.85 -13.54 5.34
N HIS A 75 1.90 -14.32 4.76
CA HIS A 75 0.65 -13.77 4.22
C HIS A 75 -0.53 -13.78 5.22
N PHE A 76 -0.48 -14.62 6.25
CA PHE A 76 -1.61 -14.85 7.16
C PHE A 76 -1.23 -14.54 8.58
N THR A 77 -1.29 -13.26 8.95
CA THR A 77 -1.03 -12.81 10.32
C THR A 77 -2.25 -12.14 10.92
N PRO A 78 -2.43 -12.18 12.26
CA PRO A 78 -3.52 -11.47 12.92
C PRO A 78 -3.50 -9.95 12.67
N ALA A 79 -2.31 -9.39 12.43
CA ALA A 79 -2.14 -7.98 12.14
C ALA A 79 -2.63 -7.57 10.74
N GLU A 80 -2.72 -8.52 9.79
CA GLU A 80 -2.94 -8.26 8.36
C GLU A 80 -4.20 -7.42 8.10
N THR A 81 -5.30 -7.69 8.81
CA THR A 81 -6.56 -6.93 8.64
C THR A 81 -6.36 -5.44 8.96
N TRP A 82 -5.67 -5.12 10.05
CA TRP A 82 -5.40 -3.74 10.46
C TRP A 82 -4.46 -3.03 9.48
N LEU A 83 -3.42 -3.73 9.05
CA LEU A 83 -2.43 -3.21 8.12
C LEU A 83 -3.05 -2.90 6.75
N ARG A 84 -3.83 -3.83 6.18
CA ARG A 84 -4.54 -3.62 4.92
C ARG A 84 -5.58 -2.50 4.98
N MET A 85 -6.29 -2.36 6.11
CA MET A 85 -7.26 -1.27 6.29
C MET A 85 -6.55 0.08 6.35
N SER A 86 -5.43 0.18 7.07
CA SER A 86 -4.60 1.39 7.11
C SER A 86 -4.05 1.74 5.72
N GLU A 87 -3.51 0.76 4.99
CA GLU A 87 -2.99 0.97 3.63
C GLU A 87 -4.09 1.40 2.65
N ALA A 88 -5.31 0.87 2.77
CA ALA A 88 -6.44 1.31 1.96
C ALA A 88 -6.80 2.78 2.25
N LEU A 89 -6.86 3.18 3.51
CA LEU A 89 -7.11 4.57 3.89
C LEU A 89 -6.00 5.52 3.40
N ALA A 90 -4.75 5.12 3.51
CA ALA A 90 -3.62 5.92 3.01
C ALA A 90 -3.70 6.12 1.49
N ARG A 91 -4.04 5.07 0.72
CA ARG A 91 -4.26 5.16 -0.74
C ARG A 91 -5.43 6.08 -1.12
N ASP A 92 -6.45 6.15 -0.27
CA ASP A 92 -7.59 7.06 -0.43
C ASP A 92 -7.29 8.50 0.00
N GLY A 93 -6.03 8.80 0.37
CA GLY A 93 -5.60 10.11 0.85
C GLY A 93 -5.97 10.42 2.29
N LYS A 94 -6.50 9.44 3.04
CA LYS A 94 -6.92 9.56 4.44
C LYS A 94 -5.80 9.10 5.38
N SER A 95 -4.63 9.73 5.28
CA SER A 95 -3.44 9.31 6.02
C SER A 95 -3.59 9.46 7.54
N GLU A 96 -4.36 10.44 8.03
CA GLU A 96 -4.68 10.61 9.45
C GLU A 96 -5.50 9.43 9.98
N ASP A 97 -6.54 9.02 9.25
CA ASP A 97 -7.37 7.85 9.61
C ASP A 97 -6.54 6.56 9.60
N ALA A 98 -5.61 6.44 8.64
CA ALA A 98 -4.68 5.32 8.56
C ALA A 98 -3.80 5.20 9.81
N VAL A 99 -3.27 6.32 10.31
CA VAL A 99 -2.54 6.39 11.58
C VAL A 99 -3.46 6.04 12.75
N GLY A 100 -4.66 6.62 12.81
CA GLY A 100 -5.63 6.41 13.88
C GLY A 100 -6.03 4.94 14.06
N ILE A 101 -6.26 4.23 12.96
CA ILE A 101 -6.55 2.78 13.00
C ILE A 101 -5.40 2.00 13.64
N LEU A 102 -4.15 2.26 13.25
CA LEU A 102 -3.00 1.54 13.79
C LEU A 102 -2.67 1.94 15.21
N GLN A 103 -2.91 3.20 15.61
CA GLN A 103 -2.84 3.58 17.03
C GLN A 103 -3.82 2.80 17.90
N ASN A 104 -5.04 2.56 17.41
CA ASN A 104 -6.02 1.73 18.11
C ASN A 104 -5.61 0.25 18.13
N ALA A 105 -5.04 -0.24 17.02
CA ALA A 105 -4.56 -1.60 16.93
C ALA A 105 -3.42 -1.89 17.94
N VAL A 106 -2.41 -1.01 18.03
CA VAL A 106 -1.29 -1.19 18.97
C VAL A 106 -1.72 -1.05 20.44
N LYS A 107 -2.77 -0.25 20.73
CA LYS A 107 -3.36 -0.19 22.08
C LYS A 107 -4.03 -1.53 22.45
N ARG A 108 -4.69 -2.16 21.48
CA ARG A 108 -5.40 -3.43 21.69
C ARG A 108 -4.46 -4.64 21.70
N TYR A 109 -3.39 -4.59 20.90
CA TYR A 109 -2.40 -5.66 20.73
C TYR A 109 -0.97 -5.12 20.88
N PRO A 110 -0.58 -4.66 22.08
CA PRO A 110 0.67 -3.93 22.29
C PRO A 110 1.94 -4.79 22.12
N ALA A 111 1.79 -6.11 22.12
CA ALA A 111 2.87 -7.07 21.95
C ALA A 111 3.08 -7.53 20.49
N ASP A 112 2.29 -7.05 19.54
CA ASP A 112 2.43 -7.43 18.14
C ASP A 112 3.41 -6.49 17.41
N PRO A 113 4.61 -6.94 17.04
CA PRO A 113 5.62 -6.09 16.40
C PRO A 113 5.20 -5.61 15.01
N GLN A 114 4.35 -6.35 14.30
CA GLN A 114 3.91 -5.98 12.95
C GLN A 114 3.01 -4.75 12.98
N LEU A 115 2.15 -4.63 13.99
CA LEU A 115 1.31 -3.46 14.18
C LEU A 115 2.13 -2.21 14.49
N TRP A 116 3.21 -2.35 15.26
CA TRP A 116 4.12 -1.24 15.52
C TRP A 116 4.91 -0.84 14.27
N ILE A 117 5.35 -1.79 13.43
CA ILE A 117 5.94 -1.49 12.11
C ILE A 117 4.92 -0.76 11.24
N GLY A 118 3.68 -1.26 11.16
CA GLY A 118 2.63 -0.61 10.40
C GLY A 118 2.36 0.82 10.87
N LEU A 119 2.31 1.05 12.18
CA LEU A 119 2.17 2.40 12.74
C LEU A 119 3.34 3.30 12.34
N GLY A 120 4.57 2.79 12.38
CA GLY A 120 5.75 3.52 11.90
C GLY A 120 5.61 3.92 10.44
N ASN A 121 5.21 2.98 9.57
CA ASN A 121 4.99 3.24 8.14
C ASN A 121 3.88 4.30 7.93
N ALA A 122 2.73 4.17 8.58
CA ALA A 122 1.64 5.12 8.45
C ALA A 122 2.01 6.54 8.93
N LEU A 123 2.82 6.64 9.98
CA LEU A 123 3.34 7.93 10.47
C LEU A 123 4.31 8.56 9.46
N VAL A 124 5.18 7.77 8.82
CA VAL A 124 6.08 8.24 7.76
C VAL A 124 5.28 8.71 6.54
N ASP A 125 4.24 7.98 6.14
CA ASP A 125 3.38 8.36 5.02
C ASP A 125 2.61 9.65 5.31
N HIS A 126 2.04 9.77 6.50
CA HIS A 126 1.30 10.96 6.94
C HIS A 126 2.19 12.20 6.99
N SER A 127 3.40 12.08 7.54
CA SER A 127 4.35 13.20 7.74
C SER A 127 5.23 13.46 6.52
N ARG A 128 5.18 12.58 5.50
CA ARG A 128 6.10 12.56 4.34
C ARG A 128 7.57 12.47 4.73
N GLY A 129 7.86 11.78 5.83
CA GLY A 129 9.22 11.59 6.33
C GLY A 129 9.26 10.96 7.71
N LEU A 130 10.47 10.57 8.11
CA LEU A 130 10.72 9.97 9.41
C LEU A 130 10.57 11.02 10.52
N THR A 131 9.78 10.69 11.54
CA THR A 131 9.51 11.55 12.69
C THR A 131 9.81 10.81 13.99
N PRO A 132 10.04 11.51 15.12
CA PRO A 132 10.28 10.87 16.41
C PRO A 132 9.20 9.84 16.84
N PRO A 133 7.88 10.08 16.60
CA PRO A 133 6.87 9.05 16.84
C PRO A 133 7.02 7.80 15.94
N ALA A 134 7.41 7.96 14.66
CA ALA A 134 7.66 6.84 13.77
C ALA A 134 8.88 6.04 14.22
N GLU A 135 9.97 6.69 14.60
CA GLU A 135 11.15 6.03 15.16
C GLU A 135 10.84 5.25 16.43
N LEU A 136 10.01 5.83 17.33
CA LEU A 136 9.55 5.13 18.53
C LEU A 136 8.79 3.84 18.16
N ALA A 137 7.93 3.89 17.14
CA ALA A 137 7.18 2.74 16.70
C ALA A 137 8.10 1.63 16.17
N TYR A 138 9.08 1.94 15.32
CA TYR A 138 10.05 0.95 14.83
C TYR A 138 10.92 0.39 15.94
N ARG A 139 11.39 1.23 16.88
CA ARG A 139 12.16 0.79 18.04
C ARG A 139 11.33 -0.17 18.91
N ARG A 140 10.05 0.15 19.15
CA ARG A 140 9.16 -0.73 19.89
C ARG A 140 8.97 -2.08 19.21
N ALA A 141 8.82 -2.08 17.88
CA ALA A 141 8.77 -3.31 17.11
C ALA A 141 10.04 -4.16 17.24
N ALA A 142 11.22 -3.53 17.21
CA ALA A 142 12.50 -4.22 17.39
C ALA A 142 12.66 -4.81 18.82
N GLU A 143 12.21 -4.10 19.85
CA GLU A 143 12.20 -4.60 21.23
C GLU A 143 11.28 -5.82 21.40
N LEU A 144 10.15 -5.87 20.70
CA LEU A 144 9.19 -6.97 20.75
C LEU A 144 9.64 -8.21 19.98
N SER A 145 10.54 -8.07 19.03
CA SER A 145 11.10 -9.18 18.24
C SER A 145 12.62 -9.04 18.07
N PRO A 146 13.39 -9.20 19.16
CA PRO A 146 14.82 -9.03 19.12
C PRO A 146 15.49 -10.06 18.19
N GLY A 147 16.42 -9.58 17.36
CA GLY A 147 17.12 -10.42 16.37
C GLY A 147 16.32 -10.70 15.09
N TYR A 148 15.04 -10.31 15.01
CA TYR A 148 14.26 -10.46 13.80
C TYR A 148 14.45 -9.24 12.88
N PRO A 149 14.76 -9.42 11.59
CA PRO A 149 15.19 -8.34 10.71
C PRO A 149 14.07 -7.43 10.20
N GLY A 150 12.80 -7.75 10.44
CA GLY A 150 11.66 -6.99 9.91
C GLY A 150 11.64 -5.54 10.37
N ALA A 151 11.75 -5.28 11.68
CA ALA A 151 11.71 -3.91 12.20
C ALA A 151 12.86 -3.04 11.67
N PRO A 152 14.14 -3.47 11.72
CA PRO A 152 15.23 -2.70 11.13
C PRO A 152 15.13 -2.58 9.60
N PHE A 153 14.56 -3.56 8.88
CA PHE A 153 14.31 -3.42 7.45
C PHE A 153 13.36 -2.26 7.13
N PHE A 154 12.20 -2.21 7.79
CA PHE A 154 11.22 -1.15 7.57
C PHE A 154 11.70 0.22 8.08
N TYR A 155 12.51 0.25 9.13
CA TYR A 155 13.18 1.47 9.56
C TYR A 155 14.16 1.99 8.49
N GLY A 156 14.96 1.10 7.89
CA GLY A 156 15.84 1.46 6.76
C GLY A 156 15.04 1.97 5.56
N LEU A 157 13.89 1.37 5.26
CA LEU A 157 13.01 1.85 4.20
C LEU A 157 12.46 3.25 4.51
N ALA A 158 12.09 3.52 5.75
CA ALA A 158 11.66 4.85 6.20
C ALA A 158 12.78 5.90 6.08
N LEU A 159 14.02 5.56 6.43
CA LEU A 159 15.19 6.41 6.22
C LEU A 159 15.37 6.75 4.73
N ALA A 160 15.33 5.74 3.85
CA ALA A 160 15.46 5.92 2.41
C ALA A 160 14.38 6.85 1.85
N ARG A 161 13.12 6.65 2.24
CA ARG A 161 11.97 7.49 1.85
C ARG A 161 12.07 8.92 2.39
N SER A 162 12.76 9.10 3.51
CA SER A 162 13.04 10.41 4.12
C SER A 162 14.30 11.10 3.56
N GLY A 163 14.96 10.48 2.58
CA GLY A 163 16.16 11.02 1.93
C GLY A 163 17.49 10.59 2.57
N ASP A 164 17.47 9.94 3.72
CA ASP A 164 18.69 9.40 4.35
C ASP A 164 19.05 8.03 3.74
N ARG A 165 19.61 8.08 2.53
CA ARG A 165 20.03 6.88 1.80
C ARG A 165 21.21 6.17 2.46
N GLU A 166 22.13 6.93 3.02
CA GLU A 166 23.32 6.36 3.67
C GLU A 166 22.94 5.62 4.94
N GLY A 167 22.07 6.19 5.76
CA GLY A 167 21.52 5.54 6.94
C GLY A 167 20.75 4.26 6.58
N ALA A 168 19.94 4.30 5.53
CA ALA A 168 19.20 3.13 5.04
C ALA A 168 20.14 1.99 4.63
N VAL A 169 21.17 2.30 3.82
CA VAL A 169 22.18 1.32 3.39
C VAL A 169 22.93 0.75 4.59
N ALA A 170 23.33 1.57 5.56
CA ALA A 170 24.02 1.11 6.76
C ALA A 170 23.19 0.12 7.59
N VAL A 171 21.89 0.43 7.79
CA VAL A 171 20.96 -0.46 8.50
C VAL A 171 20.78 -1.77 7.74
N TRP A 172 20.55 -1.73 6.43
CA TRP A 172 20.35 -2.94 5.62
C TRP A 172 21.61 -3.79 5.50
N GLN A 173 22.78 -3.19 5.40
CA GLN A 173 24.04 -3.94 5.47
C GLN A 173 24.23 -4.65 6.81
N GLN A 174 23.80 -4.03 7.93
CA GLN A 174 23.84 -4.68 9.24
C GLN A 174 22.92 -5.92 9.28
N ILE A 175 21.72 -5.83 8.70
CA ILE A 175 20.82 -6.98 8.56
C ILE A 175 21.49 -8.11 7.77
N LEU A 176 22.11 -7.77 6.62
CA LEU A 176 22.77 -8.74 5.75
C LEU A 176 23.98 -9.44 6.40
N ARG A 177 24.72 -8.74 7.29
CA ARG A 177 25.85 -9.35 8.00
C ARG A 177 25.42 -10.47 8.96
N THR A 178 24.23 -10.42 9.49
CA THR A 178 23.68 -11.40 10.45
C THR A 178 22.68 -12.36 9.80
N ALA A 179 22.44 -12.21 8.49
CA ALA A 179 21.43 -12.99 7.76
C ALA A 179 21.85 -14.46 7.63
N PRO A 180 20.95 -15.42 7.93
CA PRO A 180 21.14 -16.80 7.53
C PRO A 180 21.32 -16.91 6.00
N ALA A 181 22.08 -17.90 5.56
CA ALA A 181 22.39 -18.08 4.13
C ALA A 181 21.12 -18.35 3.29
N ASP A 182 20.15 -19.02 3.88
CA ASP A 182 18.86 -19.44 3.28
C ASP A 182 17.68 -18.51 3.59
N ALA A 183 17.95 -17.33 4.15
CA ALA A 183 16.89 -16.38 4.50
C ALA A 183 16.15 -15.87 3.25
N GLY A 184 14.87 -16.20 3.12
CA GLY A 184 14.04 -15.85 1.95
C GLY A 184 13.89 -14.36 1.69
N TRP A 185 14.04 -13.52 2.71
CA TRP A 185 14.00 -12.06 2.62
C TRP A 185 15.33 -11.42 2.17
N LYS A 186 16.45 -12.16 2.21
CA LYS A 186 17.80 -11.64 1.90
C LYS A 186 17.90 -11.01 0.51
N PRO A 187 17.39 -11.62 -0.57
CA PRO A 187 17.42 -11.00 -1.91
C PRO A 187 16.72 -9.64 -1.97
N LEU A 188 15.65 -9.45 -1.21
CA LEU A 188 14.93 -8.18 -1.14
C LEU A 188 15.81 -7.08 -0.56
N VAL A 189 16.51 -7.36 0.55
CA VAL A 189 17.42 -6.39 1.19
C VAL A 189 18.61 -6.06 0.28
N GLU A 190 19.18 -7.08 -0.38
CA GLU A 190 20.28 -6.90 -1.34
C GLU A 190 19.86 -6.00 -2.51
N GLN A 191 18.65 -6.21 -3.06
CA GLN A 191 18.09 -5.34 -4.11
C GLN A 191 17.93 -3.89 -3.65
N GLY A 192 17.46 -3.68 -2.41
CA GLY A 192 17.34 -2.35 -1.83
C GLY A 192 18.67 -1.64 -1.71
N VAL A 193 19.69 -2.30 -1.18
CA VAL A 193 21.05 -1.75 -1.09
C VAL A 193 21.59 -1.39 -2.47
N ALA A 194 21.43 -2.28 -3.48
CA ALA A 194 21.88 -2.05 -4.83
C ALA A 194 21.15 -0.87 -5.51
N ALA A 195 19.83 -0.73 -5.27
CA ALA A 195 19.05 0.36 -5.81
C ALA A 195 19.52 1.72 -5.28
N LEU A 196 19.68 1.84 -3.95
CA LEU A 196 20.15 3.09 -3.32
C LEU A 196 21.58 3.44 -3.71
N SER A 197 22.48 2.45 -3.81
CA SER A 197 23.87 2.67 -4.20
C SER A 197 23.98 3.19 -5.63
N ARG A 198 23.16 2.70 -6.57
CA ARG A 198 23.12 3.19 -7.95
C ARG A 198 22.65 4.64 -8.03
N GLN A 199 21.61 5.00 -7.26
CA GLN A 199 21.11 6.37 -7.23
C GLN A 199 22.13 7.36 -6.65
N SER A 200 22.90 6.95 -5.64
CA SER A 200 23.97 7.77 -5.06
C SER A 200 25.10 8.04 -6.07
N SER A 201 25.43 7.05 -6.90
CA SER A 201 26.46 7.19 -7.93
C SER A 201 26.03 8.14 -9.06
N ALA A 202 24.74 8.14 -9.42
CA ALA A 202 24.19 8.99 -10.47
C ALA A 202 24.08 10.47 -10.05
N THR A 203 23.96 10.75 -8.75
CA THR A 203 23.80 12.11 -8.21
C THR A 203 25.12 12.80 -7.91
N LYS A 204 26.26 12.07 -7.93
CA LYS A 204 27.59 12.68 -7.70
C LYS A 204 28.02 13.42 -8.97
N PRO A 205 28.15 14.78 -8.97
CA PRO A 205 28.69 15.51 -10.13
C PRO A 205 30.05 14.96 -10.44
N GLN A 206 30.31 14.65 -11.72
CA GLN A 206 31.67 14.42 -12.20
C GLN A 206 32.48 15.71 -11.89
N ALA A 207 33.28 15.64 -10.84
CA ALA A 207 34.25 16.69 -10.57
C ALA A 207 35.13 16.79 -11.81
N GLY A 208 35.00 17.96 -12.48
CA GLY A 208 35.60 18.21 -13.80
C GLY A 208 37.07 17.87 -13.84
N THR A 209 37.44 17.06 -14.81
CA THR A 209 38.77 17.08 -15.41
C THR A 209 38.87 18.35 -16.21
N GLY A 210 39.27 19.44 -15.55
CA GLY A 210 39.75 20.67 -16.15
C GLY A 210 41.27 20.71 -15.96
N SER A 211 41.97 20.37 -16.98
CA SER A 211 43.40 20.73 -17.19
C SER A 211 43.48 21.79 -18.27
#